data_455d768b9e3e489952ec5e73e847be9d
#
_entry.id   455d768b9e3e489952ec5e73e847be9d
#
_cell.length_a   1.000
_cell.length_b   1.000
_cell.length_c   1.000
_cell.angle_alpha   90.00
_cell.angle_beta   90.00
_cell.angle_gamma   90.00
#
_symmetry.space_group_name_H-M   'P 1'
#
loop_
_entity.id
_entity.type
_entity.pdbx_description
1 polymer ?
#
loop_
_entity_poly.entity_id
_entity_poly.type
_entity_poly.pdbx_seq_one_letter_code
_entity_poly.pdbx_strand_id
1 'polypeptide(L)'
;MSKRILVTDGMDAAAVAKLRKDGYEVVEQFYEPDALGGALRDFDAVIVRSATKIKQPQIDAAKGGRLKLIIRAGVGVDNIDVKYAEAAGIQVRNTPRASSNAVAELALALLFACARHLSIAGHTMRENKWEKKAYSKGFELEGKTMGVIGYGRIGRMVGEKGQALGMNVLSVVHRNKPEGAECSTMHFVSMDELLAKSDIVVLCAPGGDKPLVDAGSIAKMKDGVVIINVSRGSNVDEAALLEALDSGKVKAAGLDVWLSEKDPNWALAQHPSVSCTPHVGAGTVEAQKRIGVELVDIVEETFS
;
A
#
# COMPACT_ATOMS: atom_id res chain seq x y z
N MET A 1 18.27 -18.60 -27.86
CA MET A 1 17.28 -17.56 -28.24
C MET A 1 17.17 -16.57 -27.10
N SER A 2 17.15 -15.28 -27.41
CA SER A 2 16.94 -14.25 -26.40
C SER A 2 15.61 -14.45 -25.67
N LYS A 3 15.57 -14.21 -24.36
CA LYS A 3 14.34 -14.23 -23.58
C LYS A 3 13.54 -12.97 -23.84
N ARG A 4 12.23 -13.10 -24.00
CA ARG A 4 11.32 -11.99 -24.26
C ARG A 4 10.56 -11.61 -22.99
N ILE A 5 10.61 -10.35 -22.63
CA ILE A 5 9.98 -9.80 -21.40
C ILE A 5 8.95 -8.76 -21.81
N LEU A 6 7.71 -8.93 -21.39
CA LEU A 6 6.67 -7.93 -21.53
C LEU A 6 6.61 -7.03 -20.29
N VAL A 7 6.56 -5.72 -20.50
CA VAL A 7 6.30 -4.72 -19.45
C VAL A 7 4.99 -4.02 -19.79
N THR A 8 3.94 -4.22 -18.99
CA THR A 8 2.60 -3.68 -19.32
C THR A 8 2.34 -2.30 -18.76
N ASP A 9 2.80 -2.04 -17.54
CA ASP A 9 2.42 -0.84 -16.77
C ASP A 9 3.61 0.13 -16.57
N GLY A 10 4.64 -0.02 -17.40
CA GLY A 10 5.88 0.73 -17.30
C GLY A 10 6.79 0.32 -16.12
N MET A 11 8.07 0.61 -16.24
CA MET A 11 9.08 0.45 -15.19
C MET A 11 10.18 1.51 -15.32
N ASP A 12 11.11 1.54 -14.37
CA ASP A 12 12.25 2.44 -14.43
C ASP A 12 13.07 2.28 -15.73
N ALA A 13 13.34 3.39 -16.41
CA ALA A 13 14.00 3.37 -17.72
C ALA A 13 15.42 2.80 -17.65
N ALA A 14 16.14 3.01 -16.54
CA ALA A 14 17.49 2.45 -16.38
C ALA A 14 17.43 0.92 -16.22
N ALA A 15 16.40 0.40 -15.56
CA ALA A 15 16.19 -1.04 -15.44
C ALA A 15 15.81 -1.68 -16.79
N VAL A 16 14.98 -1.02 -17.61
CA VAL A 16 14.71 -1.46 -19.00
C VAL A 16 16.01 -1.49 -19.82
N ALA A 17 16.80 -0.42 -19.75
CA ALA A 17 18.07 -0.34 -20.47
C ALA A 17 19.07 -1.43 -20.03
N LYS A 18 19.13 -1.72 -18.73
CA LYS A 18 19.98 -2.81 -18.17
C LYS A 18 19.54 -4.17 -18.73
N LEU A 19 18.25 -4.51 -18.66
CA LEU A 19 17.75 -5.78 -19.20
C LEU A 19 18.07 -5.94 -20.70
N ARG A 20 17.89 -4.87 -21.51
CA ARG A 20 18.25 -4.88 -22.94
C ARG A 20 19.73 -5.09 -23.15
N LYS A 21 20.58 -4.43 -22.34
CA LYS A 21 22.05 -4.59 -22.39
C LYS A 21 22.48 -6.02 -22.05
N ASP A 22 21.74 -6.69 -21.14
CA ASP A 22 22.02 -8.07 -20.72
C ASP A 22 21.48 -9.12 -21.73
N GLY A 23 20.96 -8.66 -22.87
CA GLY A 23 20.53 -9.52 -23.97
C GLY A 23 19.07 -9.96 -23.94
N TYR A 24 18.25 -9.39 -23.07
CA TYR A 24 16.80 -9.63 -23.05
C TYR A 24 16.09 -8.75 -24.11
N GLU A 25 15.08 -9.32 -24.78
CA GLU A 25 14.16 -8.55 -25.62
C GLU A 25 13.05 -7.97 -24.76
N VAL A 26 13.09 -6.67 -24.45
CA VAL A 26 12.09 -6.00 -23.60
C VAL A 26 11.09 -5.25 -24.47
N VAL A 27 9.82 -5.65 -24.38
CA VAL A 27 8.68 -5.03 -25.05
C VAL A 27 7.84 -4.29 -24.01
N GLU A 28 7.72 -2.97 -24.20
CA GLU A 28 6.90 -2.11 -23.35
C GLU A 28 5.57 -1.87 -24.07
N GLN A 29 4.52 -2.60 -23.66
CA GLN A 29 3.21 -2.53 -24.30
C GLN A 29 2.10 -2.91 -23.34
N PHE A 30 1.08 -2.07 -23.24
CA PHE A 30 -0.17 -2.39 -22.55
C PHE A 30 -1.07 -3.23 -23.47
N TYR A 31 -1.77 -4.18 -22.88
CA TYR A 31 -2.81 -4.97 -23.55
C TYR A 31 -4.11 -4.89 -22.77
N GLU A 32 -5.22 -4.77 -23.48
CA GLU A 32 -6.54 -4.93 -22.87
C GLU A 32 -6.71 -6.35 -22.28
N PRO A 33 -7.52 -6.53 -21.23
CA PRO A 33 -7.65 -7.79 -20.51
C PRO A 33 -7.93 -9.00 -21.40
N ASP A 34 -8.74 -8.83 -22.45
CA ASP A 34 -9.12 -9.91 -23.37
C ASP A 34 -7.99 -10.32 -24.34
N ALA A 35 -7.10 -9.38 -24.67
CA ALA A 35 -5.96 -9.62 -25.57
C ALA A 35 -4.72 -10.09 -24.81
N LEU A 36 -4.59 -9.74 -23.53
CA LEU A 36 -3.39 -9.98 -22.73
C LEU A 36 -3.01 -11.47 -22.70
N GLY A 37 -3.97 -12.35 -22.41
CA GLY A 37 -3.70 -13.79 -22.28
C GLY A 37 -3.09 -14.41 -23.54
N GLY A 38 -3.61 -14.04 -24.72
CA GLY A 38 -3.05 -14.47 -26.01
C GLY A 38 -1.64 -13.94 -26.22
N ALA A 39 -1.41 -12.65 -25.93
CA ALA A 39 -0.10 -12.03 -26.07
C ALA A 39 0.97 -12.66 -25.16
N LEU A 40 0.60 -13.05 -23.94
CA LEU A 40 1.52 -13.70 -22.98
C LEU A 40 2.16 -14.99 -23.49
N ARG A 41 1.58 -15.65 -24.50
CA ARG A 41 2.16 -16.88 -25.10
C ARG A 41 3.54 -16.65 -25.71
N ASP A 42 3.82 -15.43 -26.16
CA ASP A 42 5.03 -15.09 -26.91
C ASP A 42 6.16 -14.55 -26.00
N PHE A 43 5.92 -14.44 -24.69
CA PHE A 43 6.87 -13.90 -23.72
C PHE A 43 7.29 -14.96 -22.70
N ASP A 44 8.56 -14.94 -22.30
CA ASP A 44 9.11 -15.78 -21.23
C ASP A 44 8.75 -15.22 -19.84
N ALA A 45 8.66 -13.89 -19.71
CA ALA A 45 8.24 -13.22 -18.49
C ALA A 45 7.31 -12.03 -18.79
N VAL A 46 6.49 -11.68 -17.79
CA VAL A 46 5.72 -10.44 -17.78
C VAL A 46 5.93 -9.68 -16.47
N ILE A 47 6.16 -8.37 -16.58
CA ILE A 47 6.26 -7.43 -15.46
C ILE A 47 5.02 -6.55 -15.47
N VAL A 48 4.28 -6.58 -14.35
CA VAL A 48 3.03 -5.82 -14.17
C VAL A 48 3.08 -4.94 -12.93
N ARG A 49 2.26 -3.88 -12.92
CA ARG A 49 1.97 -3.10 -11.70
C ARG A 49 0.52 -3.36 -11.26
N SER A 50 -0.19 -2.34 -10.78
CA SER A 50 -1.56 -2.50 -10.29
C SER A 50 -2.63 -2.45 -11.38
N ALA A 51 -2.36 -1.80 -12.52
CA ALA A 51 -3.34 -1.62 -13.59
C ALA A 51 -3.63 -2.93 -14.32
N THR A 52 -2.60 -3.72 -14.60
CA THR A 52 -2.75 -5.02 -15.28
C THR A 52 -3.15 -6.12 -14.30
N LYS A 53 -4.22 -6.85 -14.63
CA LYS A 53 -4.69 -8.01 -13.87
C LYS A 53 -4.36 -9.30 -14.64
N ILE A 54 -3.75 -10.27 -13.94
CA ILE A 54 -3.48 -11.62 -14.49
C ILE A 54 -4.24 -12.62 -13.62
N LYS A 55 -5.42 -12.99 -14.08
CA LYS A 55 -6.32 -13.93 -13.42
C LYS A 55 -6.42 -15.23 -14.23
N GLN A 56 -7.21 -16.16 -13.77
CA GLN A 56 -7.38 -17.46 -14.43
C GLN A 56 -7.59 -17.38 -15.96
N PRO A 57 -8.46 -16.51 -16.52
CA PRO A 57 -8.63 -16.45 -17.98
C PRO A 57 -7.35 -16.09 -18.75
N GLN A 58 -6.54 -15.14 -18.24
CA GLN A 58 -5.27 -14.75 -18.88
C GLN A 58 -4.25 -15.89 -18.79
N ILE A 59 -4.20 -16.58 -17.65
CA ILE A 59 -3.30 -17.72 -17.44
C ILE A 59 -3.69 -18.89 -18.35
N ASP A 60 -4.98 -19.20 -18.47
CA ASP A 60 -5.47 -20.27 -19.36
C ASP A 60 -5.15 -19.97 -20.82
N ALA A 61 -5.36 -18.75 -21.28
CA ALA A 61 -5.02 -18.32 -22.63
C ALA A 61 -3.50 -18.38 -22.92
N ALA A 62 -2.67 -18.19 -21.90
CA ALA A 62 -1.20 -18.28 -22.01
C ALA A 62 -0.68 -19.73 -22.02
N LYS A 63 -1.49 -20.73 -21.65
CA LYS A 63 -1.07 -22.16 -21.62
C LYS A 63 -0.52 -22.63 -22.95
N GLY A 64 0.54 -23.46 -22.88
CA GLY A 64 1.26 -23.96 -24.05
C GLY A 64 2.12 -22.92 -24.76
N GLY A 65 2.20 -21.69 -24.22
CA GLY A 65 3.15 -20.65 -24.64
C GLY A 65 4.48 -20.72 -23.87
N ARG A 66 5.23 -19.62 -23.89
CA ARG A 66 6.59 -19.51 -23.31
C ARG A 66 6.60 -18.99 -21.87
N LEU A 67 5.46 -18.49 -21.32
CA LEU A 67 5.41 -17.81 -20.04
C LEU A 67 5.84 -18.70 -18.88
N LYS A 68 6.89 -18.28 -18.18
CA LYS A 68 7.45 -18.97 -17.01
C LYS A 68 7.46 -18.10 -15.74
N LEU A 69 7.39 -16.78 -15.90
CA LEU A 69 7.56 -15.85 -14.80
C LEU A 69 6.58 -14.67 -14.93
N ILE A 70 5.86 -14.41 -13.84
CA ILE A 70 5.07 -13.19 -13.64
C ILE A 70 5.71 -12.41 -12.51
N ILE A 71 6.07 -11.14 -12.74
CA ILE A 71 6.66 -10.28 -11.70
C ILE A 71 5.72 -9.10 -11.45
N ARG A 72 5.32 -8.93 -10.20
CA ARG A 72 4.63 -7.73 -9.75
C ARG A 72 5.65 -6.69 -9.27
N ALA A 73 5.77 -5.57 -9.96
CA ALA A 73 6.60 -4.42 -9.58
C ALA A 73 5.98 -3.69 -8.37
N GLY A 74 6.20 -4.23 -7.17
CA GLY A 74 5.68 -3.73 -5.90
C GLY A 74 5.37 -4.85 -4.89
N VAL A 75 4.72 -4.53 -3.77
CA VAL A 75 4.56 -5.44 -2.63
C VAL A 75 3.37 -6.38 -2.80
N GLY A 76 2.18 -5.84 -3.05
CA GLY A 76 0.95 -6.64 -3.13
C GLY A 76 0.80 -7.36 -4.47
N VAL A 77 0.25 -8.55 -4.44
CA VAL A 77 0.01 -9.40 -5.62
C VAL A 77 -1.48 -9.65 -5.88
N ASP A 78 -2.33 -8.81 -5.32
CA ASP A 78 -3.79 -8.98 -5.34
C ASP A 78 -4.37 -8.98 -6.77
N ASN A 79 -3.68 -8.36 -7.72
CA ASN A 79 -4.02 -8.36 -9.14
C ASN A 79 -3.63 -9.64 -9.89
N ILE A 80 -2.90 -10.57 -9.26
CA ILE A 80 -2.46 -11.84 -9.84
C ILE A 80 -3.15 -12.99 -9.13
N ASP A 81 -3.57 -14.02 -9.85
CA ASP A 81 -3.99 -15.29 -9.26
C ASP A 81 -2.76 -16.17 -9.04
N VAL A 82 -2.07 -15.94 -7.93
CA VAL A 82 -0.79 -16.57 -7.60
C VAL A 82 -0.93 -18.09 -7.56
N LYS A 83 -1.91 -18.60 -6.83
CA LYS A 83 -2.10 -20.06 -6.67
C LYS A 83 -2.36 -20.76 -8.00
N TYR A 84 -3.16 -20.13 -8.86
CA TYR A 84 -3.49 -20.67 -10.15
C TYR A 84 -2.31 -20.63 -11.13
N ALA A 85 -1.52 -19.53 -11.10
CA ALA A 85 -0.30 -19.41 -11.90
C ALA A 85 0.75 -20.47 -11.51
N GLU A 86 1.00 -20.64 -10.21
CA GLU A 86 1.93 -21.64 -9.69
C GLU A 86 1.50 -23.08 -10.01
N ALA A 87 0.20 -23.37 -9.91
CA ALA A 87 -0.36 -24.67 -10.33
C ALA A 87 -0.23 -24.91 -11.84
N ALA A 88 -0.16 -23.85 -12.64
CA ALA A 88 0.11 -23.92 -14.08
C ALA A 88 1.61 -23.98 -14.42
N GLY A 89 2.51 -24.03 -13.43
CA GLY A 89 3.96 -24.06 -13.59
C GLY A 89 4.59 -22.68 -13.90
N ILE A 90 3.87 -21.60 -13.64
CA ILE A 90 4.33 -20.22 -13.83
C ILE A 90 4.74 -19.66 -12.48
N GLN A 91 6.01 -19.27 -12.33
CA GLN A 91 6.53 -18.64 -11.11
C GLN A 91 5.96 -17.23 -10.94
N VAL A 92 5.54 -16.87 -9.72
CA VAL A 92 5.12 -15.50 -9.38
C VAL A 92 6.10 -14.90 -8.38
N ARG A 93 6.62 -13.73 -8.71
CA ARG A 93 7.56 -12.97 -7.87
C ARG A 93 7.06 -11.53 -7.69
N ASN A 94 7.54 -10.85 -6.67
CA ASN A 94 7.25 -9.43 -6.42
C ASN A 94 8.48 -8.71 -5.86
N THR A 95 8.41 -7.37 -5.69
CA THR A 95 9.49 -6.55 -5.14
C THR A 95 9.11 -6.04 -3.73
N PRO A 96 9.25 -6.91 -2.69
CA PRO A 96 8.66 -6.62 -1.37
C PRO A 96 9.46 -5.62 -0.54
N ARG A 97 10.70 -5.29 -0.91
CA ARG A 97 11.60 -4.43 -0.11
C ARG A 97 11.68 -3.01 -0.64
N ALA A 98 11.63 -2.84 -1.94
CA ALA A 98 11.99 -1.62 -2.65
C ALA A 98 11.18 -0.38 -2.25
N SER A 99 9.88 -0.52 -1.99
CA SER A 99 8.97 0.61 -1.71
C SER A 99 8.60 0.77 -0.22
N SER A 100 9.07 -0.10 0.67
CA SER A 100 8.60 -0.11 2.07
C SER A 100 8.82 1.22 2.80
N ASN A 101 9.97 1.88 2.59
CA ASN A 101 10.25 3.18 3.21
C ASN A 101 9.37 4.30 2.64
N ALA A 102 9.14 4.32 1.33
CA ALA A 102 8.28 5.34 0.71
C ALA A 102 6.84 5.26 1.24
N VAL A 103 6.29 4.05 1.40
CA VAL A 103 4.95 3.84 1.99
C VAL A 103 4.92 4.27 3.46
N ALA A 104 5.96 3.97 4.23
CA ALA A 104 6.04 4.39 5.62
C ALA A 104 6.12 5.93 5.76
N GLU A 105 6.83 6.59 4.88
CA GLU A 105 6.89 8.06 4.84
C GLU A 105 5.54 8.69 4.45
N LEU A 106 4.83 8.09 3.48
CA LEU A 106 3.49 8.56 3.13
C LEU A 106 2.50 8.37 4.30
N ALA A 107 2.59 7.28 5.07
CA ALA A 107 1.76 7.09 6.26
C ALA A 107 1.95 8.25 7.26
N LEU A 108 3.20 8.68 7.50
CA LEU A 108 3.47 9.83 8.37
C LEU A 108 3.04 11.15 7.73
N ALA A 109 3.21 11.33 6.43
CA ALA A 109 2.72 12.52 5.72
C ALA A 109 1.20 12.66 5.86
N LEU A 110 0.43 11.58 5.69
CA LEU A 110 -1.01 11.55 5.93
C LEU A 110 -1.35 11.82 7.40
N LEU A 111 -0.59 11.27 8.34
CA LEU A 111 -0.76 11.54 9.77
C LEU A 111 -0.54 13.03 10.09
N PHE A 112 0.52 13.65 9.59
CA PHE A 112 0.74 15.08 9.74
C PHE A 112 -0.33 15.92 9.05
N ALA A 113 -0.81 15.49 7.88
CA ALA A 113 -1.91 16.16 7.19
C ALA A 113 -3.20 16.13 8.03
N CYS A 114 -3.53 15.01 8.66
CA CYS A 114 -4.63 14.89 9.62
C CYS A 114 -4.40 15.75 10.88
N ALA A 115 -3.19 15.69 11.45
CA ALA A 115 -2.86 16.41 12.69
C ALA A 115 -2.95 17.92 12.56
N ARG A 116 -2.64 18.45 11.39
CA ARG A 116 -2.52 19.91 11.15
C ARG A 116 -3.44 20.43 10.04
N HIS A 117 -4.43 19.64 9.61
CA HIS A 117 -5.43 20.01 8.59
C HIS A 117 -4.82 20.44 7.23
N LEU A 118 -3.64 19.89 6.86
CA LEU A 118 -2.87 20.40 5.72
C LEU A 118 -3.62 20.31 4.38
N SER A 119 -4.34 19.24 4.14
CA SER A 119 -5.07 19.03 2.88
C SER A 119 -6.17 20.06 2.68
N ILE A 120 -7.06 20.19 3.66
CA ILE A 120 -8.19 21.14 3.58
C ILE A 120 -7.73 22.59 3.71
N ALA A 121 -6.76 22.90 4.56
CA ALA A 121 -6.20 24.24 4.68
C ALA A 121 -5.53 24.68 3.37
N GLY A 122 -4.75 23.79 2.74
CA GLY A 122 -4.15 24.07 1.45
C GLY A 122 -5.19 24.25 0.33
N HIS A 123 -6.31 23.51 0.38
CA HIS A 123 -7.41 23.67 -0.56
C HIS A 123 -8.07 25.04 -0.43
N THR A 124 -8.49 25.43 0.76
CA THR A 124 -9.18 26.74 1.00
C THR A 124 -8.26 27.93 0.72
N MET A 125 -6.95 27.83 0.99
CA MET A 125 -5.98 28.87 0.61
C MET A 125 -5.93 29.10 -0.93
N ARG A 126 -6.03 28.02 -1.72
CA ARG A 126 -6.09 28.12 -3.21
C ARG A 126 -7.41 28.73 -3.69
N GLU A 127 -8.46 28.65 -2.88
CA GLU A 127 -9.76 29.30 -3.12
C GLU A 127 -9.80 30.76 -2.60
N ASN A 128 -8.67 31.33 -2.21
CA ASN A 128 -8.52 32.65 -1.62
C ASN A 128 -9.30 32.84 -0.30
N LYS A 129 -9.48 31.76 0.48
CA LYS A 129 -10.17 31.78 1.76
C LYS A 129 -9.14 31.74 2.92
N TRP A 130 -9.21 32.70 3.83
CA TRP A 130 -8.34 32.80 5.00
C TRP A 130 -9.02 32.24 6.24
N GLU A 131 -9.05 30.90 6.37
CA GLU A 131 -9.80 30.18 7.41
C GLU A 131 -8.96 29.85 8.66
N LYS A 132 -8.16 30.82 9.16
CA LYS A 132 -7.24 30.63 10.30
C LYS A 132 -7.90 29.98 11.52
N LYS A 133 -9.13 30.38 11.87
CA LYS A 133 -9.83 29.86 13.06
C LYS A 133 -10.25 28.40 12.90
N ALA A 134 -10.67 28.00 11.70
CA ALA A 134 -11.10 26.62 11.40
C ALA A 134 -9.96 25.62 11.61
N TYR A 135 -8.71 26.01 11.30
CA TYR A 135 -7.55 25.12 11.32
C TYR A 135 -6.63 25.32 12.53
N SER A 136 -7.04 26.11 13.54
CA SER A 136 -6.21 26.41 14.71
C SER A 136 -6.22 25.34 15.81
N LYS A 137 -7.02 24.28 15.65
CA LYS A 137 -7.19 23.19 16.63
C LYS A 137 -6.53 21.87 16.16
N GLY A 138 -5.30 21.95 15.66
CA GLY A 138 -4.47 20.78 15.38
C GLY A 138 -4.03 20.09 16.68
N PHE A 139 -3.31 18.97 16.53
CA PHE A 139 -2.71 18.26 17.66
C PHE A 139 -1.25 17.91 17.37
N GLU A 140 -0.49 17.66 18.43
CA GLU A 140 0.91 17.23 18.38
C GLU A 140 0.98 15.72 18.55
N LEU A 141 2.06 15.09 18.07
CA LEU A 141 2.24 13.63 18.09
C LEU A 141 2.99 13.14 19.33
N GLU A 142 3.86 13.99 19.90
CA GLU A 142 4.65 13.66 21.09
C GLU A 142 3.76 13.17 22.24
N GLY A 143 4.16 12.09 22.89
CA GLY A 143 3.44 11.45 23.98
C GLY A 143 2.18 10.69 23.60
N LYS A 144 1.70 10.75 22.34
CA LYS A 144 0.53 9.99 21.88
C LYS A 144 0.87 8.54 21.58
N THR A 145 -0.14 7.70 21.63
CA THR A 145 0.00 6.28 21.33
C THR A 145 -0.41 5.99 19.89
N MET A 146 0.51 5.41 19.11
CA MET A 146 0.30 4.92 17.77
C MET A 146 0.10 3.39 17.80
N GLY A 147 -1.05 2.90 17.39
CA GLY A 147 -1.32 1.48 17.16
C GLY A 147 -1.01 1.10 15.71
N VAL A 148 -0.08 0.18 15.48
CA VAL A 148 0.28 -0.30 14.15
C VAL A 148 -0.30 -1.69 13.94
N ILE A 149 -1.30 -1.83 13.07
CA ILE A 149 -1.89 -3.11 12.72
C ILE A 149 -1.15 -3.68 11.51
N GLY A 150 -0.36 -4.74 11.75
CA GLY A 150 0.53 -5.34 10.75
C GLY A 150 1.98 -4.88 10.88
N TYR A 151 2.75 -5.55 11.74
CA TYR A 151 4.17 -5.22 12.01
C TYR A 151 5.14 -5.95 11.07
N GLY A 152 4.84 -5.87 9.76
CA GLY A 152 5.75 -6.28 8.69
C GLY A 152 6.80 -5.21 8.38
N ARG A 153 7.42 -5.25 7.19
CA ARG A 153 8.45 -4.26 6.77
C ARG A 153 7.97 -2.82 6.88
N ILE A 154 6.77 -2.53 6.35
CA ILE A 154 6.19 -1.18 6.37
C ILE A 154 5.81 -0.77 7.79
N GLY A 155 5.03 -1.61 8.49
CA GLY A 155 4.57 -1.29 9.84
C GLY A 155 5.70 -1.09 10.84
N ARG A 156 6.78 -1.86 10.73
CA ARG A 156 7.99 -1.66 11.52
C ARG A 156 8.60 -0.28 11.26
N MET A 157 8.79 0.11 10.00
CA MET A 157 9.33 1.43 9.65
C MET A 157 8.43 2.58 10.10
N VAL A 158 7.09 2.41 10.04
CA VAL A 158 6.12 3.36 10.59
C VAL A 158 6.29 3.49 12.10
N GLY A 159 6.37 2.36 12.80
CA GLY A 159 6.59 2.36 14.26
C GLY A 159 7.90 3.02 14.68
N GLU A 160 9.01 2.67 14.03
CA GLU A 160 10.33 3.28 14.28
C GLU A 160 10.31 4.80 14.07
N LYS A 161 9.67 5.27 13.00
CA LYS A 161 9.49 6.71 12.72
C LYS A 161 8.56 7.38 13.74
N GLY A 162 7.49 6.71 14.17
CA GLY A 162 6.60 7.17 15.24
C GLY A 162 7.34 7.36 16.56
N GLN A 163 8.18 6.39 16.95
CA GLN A 163 9.04 6.51 18.13
C GLN A 163 10.01 7.70 18.04
N ALA A 164 10.61 7.94 16.87
CA ALA A 164 11.49 9.09 16.63
C ALA A 164 10.75 10.43 16.78
N LEU A 165 9.42 10.46 16.63
CA LEU A 165 8.56 11.61 16.89
C LEU A 165 8.03 11.67 18.34
N GLY A 166 8.59 10.89 19.24
CA GLY A 166 8.21 10.87 20.66
C GLY A 166 6.91 10.13 20.97
N MET A 167 6.42 9.28 20.06
CA MET A 167 5.19 8.51 20.28
C MET A 167 5.48 7.19 20.99
N ASN A 168 4.49 6.70 21.75
CA ASN A 168 4.43 5.31 22.19
C ASN A 168 3.84 4.45 21.07
N VAL A 169 4.44 3.30 20.79
CA VAL A 169 4.00 2.43 19.70
C VAL A 169 3.47 1.10 20.24
N LEU A 170 2.26 0.76 19.86
CA LEU A 170 1.65 -0.55 20.09
C LEU A 170 1.53 -1.29 18.76
N SER A 171 1.72 -2.60 18.77
CA SER A 171 1.43 -3.41 17.58
C SER A 171 0.80 -4.75 17.92
N VAL A 172 0.09 -5.31 16.94
CA VAL A 172 -0.41 -6.69 17.00
C VAL A 172 0.46 -7.56 16.14
N VAL A 173 0.97 -8.64 16.68
CA VAL A 173 1.72 -9.66 15.94
C VAL A 173 0.79 -10.80 15.58
N HIS A 174 0.67 -11.06 14.28
CA HIS A 174 -0.20 -12.12 13.80
C HIS A 174 0.45 -13.51 13.84
N ARG A 175 1.75 -13.65 13.62
CA ARG A 175 2.41 -14.98 13.52
C ARG A 175 3.79 -15.09 14.17
N ASN A 176 4.66 -14.11 14.01
CA ASN A 176 6.01 -14.15 14.57
C ASN A 176 6.39 -12.77 15.11
N LYS A 177 6.57 -12.66 16.42
CA LYS A 177 7.13 -11.47 17.04
C LYS A 177 8.64 -11.42 16.72
N PRO A 178 9.13 -10.33 16.10
CA PRO A 178 10.56 -10.20 15.89
C PRO A 178 11.29 -10.17 17.23
N GLU A 179 12.37 -10.95 17.37
CA GLU A 179 13.20 -10.95 18.56
C GLU A 179 13.78 -9.54 18.79
N GLY A 180 13.78 -9.07 20.03
CA GLY A 180 14.30 -7.74 20.38
C GLY A 180 13.48 -6.55 19.87
N ALA A 181 12.28 -6.76 19.31
CA ALA A 181 11.46 -5.66 18.79
C ALA A 181 10.76 -4.83 19.89
N GLU A 182 10.62 -5.36 21.11
CA GLU A 182 10.05 -4.60 22.24
C GLU A 182 11.12 -3.73 22.92
N CYS A 183 10.71 -2.53 23.29
CA CYS A 183 11.48 -1.59 24.08
C CYS A 183 10.54 -0.75 24.95
N SER A 184 11.04 0.23 25.70
CA SER A 184 10.23 1.08 26.58
C SER A 184 9.09 1.85 25.88
N THR A 185 9.20 2.06 24.56
CA THR A 185 8.21 2.80 23.75
C THR A 185 7.57 1.94 22.66
N MET A 186 7.83 0.62 22.63
CA MET A 186 7.27 -0.31 21.65
C MET A 186 6.83 -1.61 22.32
N HIS A 187 5.53 -1.92 22.25
CA HIS A 187 4.97 -3.12 22.88
C HIS A 187 4.04 -3.87 21.92
N PHE A 188 4.03 -5.21 22.06
CA PHE A 188 3.07 -6.07 21.37
C PHE A 188 1.92 -6.40 22.31
N VAL A 189 0.70 -6.14 21.85
CA VAL A 189 -0.53 -6.25 22.62
C VAL A 189 -1.63 -6.99 21.84
N SER A 190 -2.74 -7.31 22.47
CA SER A 190 -3.93 -7.81 21.78
C SER A 190 -4.55 -6.74 20.88
N MET A 191 -5.36 -7.16 19.89
CA MET A 191 -6.07 -6.20 19.02
C MET A 191 -6.98 -5.28 19.84
N ASP A 192 -7.74 -5.83 20.78
CA ASP A 192 -8.65 -5.04 21.63
C ASP A 192 -7.90 -4.00 22.48
N GLU A 193 -6.76 -4.38 23.01
CA GLU A 193 -5.91 -3.46 23.76
C GLU A 193 -5.31 -2.35 22.87
N LEU A 194 -4.85 -2.68 21.65
CA LEU A 194 -4.36 -1.71 20.69
C LEU A 194 -5.48 -0.70 20.37
N LEU A 195 -6.67 -1.18 20.02
CA LEU A 195 -7.81 -0.32 19.68
C LEU A 195 -8.16 0.61 20.84
N ALA A 196 -8.25 0.09 22.07
CA ALA A 196 -8.65 0.86 23.24
C ALA A 196 -7.61 1.90 23.68
N LYS A 197 -6.32 1.67 23.42
CA LYS A 197 -5.23 2.54 23.91
C LYS A 197 -4.69 3.52 22.88
N SER A 198 -4.94 3.29 21.58
CA SER A 198 -4.34 4.11 20.52
C SER A 198 -5.07 5.44 20.32
N ASP A 199 -4.32 6.52 20.18
CA ASP A 199 -4.78 7.82 19.68
C ASP A 199 -4.77 7.86 18.15
N ILE A 200 -3.85 7.10 17.55
CA ILE A 200 -3.69 6.93 16.11
C ILE A 200 -3.62 5.43 15.80
N VAL A 201 -4.39 4.96 14.81
CA VAL A 201 -4.34 3.59 14.30
C VAL A 201 -3.83 3.62 12.86
N VAL A 202 -2.72 2.91 12.59
CA VAL A 202 -2.11 2.82 11.26
C VAL A 202 -2.23 1.40 10.73
N LEU A 203 -2.85 1.23 9.57
CA LEU A 203 -3.04 -0.05 8.91
C LEU A 203 -1.92 -0.32 7.93
N CYS A 204 -1.14 -1.38 8.21
CA CYS A 204 -0.03 -1.88 7.40
C CYS A 204 -0.16 -3.39 7.10
N ALA A 205 -1.30 -4.00 7.43
CA ALA A 205 -1.58 -5.42 7.22
C ALA A 205 -2.02 -5.71 5.78
N PRO A 206 -1.80 -6.91 5.24
CA PRO A 206 -2.41 -7.33 3.98
C PRO A 206 -3.93 -7.31 4.08
N GLY A 207 -4.61 -7.25 2.95
CA GLY A 207 -6.06 -7.37 2.88
C GLY A 207 -6.52 -8.77 3.29
N GLY A 208 -7.73 -8.86 3.83
CA GLY A 208 -8.41 -10.09 4.22
C GLY A 208 -9.87 -10.11 3.74
N ASP A 209 -10.59 -11.18 4.09
CA ASP A 209 -12.00 -11.37 3.72
C ASP A 209 -12.94 -10.43 4.51
N LYS A 210 -12.44 -9.86 5.60
CA LYS A 210 -13.19 -8.92 6.45
C LYS A 210 -12.34 -7.70 6.73
N PRO A 211 -12.95 -6.51 6.85
CA PRO A 211 -12.24 -5.32 7.26
C PRO A 211 -11.67 -5.46 8.68
N LEU A 212 -10.52 -4.86 8.91
CA LEU A 212 -9.90 -4.75 10.24
C LEU A 212 -10.49 -3.59 11.04
N VAL A 213 -10.98 -2.58 10.32
CA VAL A 213 -11.66 -1.40 10.85
C VAL A 213 -13.09 -1.39 10.31
N ASP A 214 -14.03 -1.75 11.16
CA ASP A 214 -15.47 -1.76 10.96
C ASP A 214 -16.18 -1.03 12.12
N ALA A 215 -17.49 -0.93 12.13
CA ALA A 215 -18.26 -0.29 13.19
C ALA A 215 -17.95 -0.87 14.58
N GLY A 216 -17.76 -2.20 14.68
CA GLY A 216 -17.47 -2.87 15.93
C GLY A 216 -16.07 -2.56 16.48
N SER A 217 -15.06 -2.51 15.62
CA SER A 217 -13.71 -2.12 16.01
C SER A 217 -13.60 -0.62 16.30
N ILE A 218 -14.27 0.25 15.53
CA ILE A 218 -14.34 1.69 15.79
C ILE A 218 -14.98 1.98 17.15
N ALA A 219 -16.03 1.26 17.52
CA ALA A 219 -16.67 1.42 18.83
C ALA A 219 -15.72 1.17 20.02
N LYS A 220 -14.71 0.29 19.83
CA LYS A 220 -13.68 -0.01 20.86
C LYS A 220 -12.56 1.03 20.92
N MET A 221 -12.40 1.87 19.90
CA MET A 221 -11.36 2.89 19.84
C MET A 221 -11.67 4.07 20.77
N LYS A 222 -10.66 4.88 21.06
CA LYS A 222 -10.83 6.16 21.74
C LYS A 222 -11.72 7.10 20.93
N ASP A 223 -12.47 7.96 21.63
CA ASP A 223 -13.13 9.09 20.98
C ASP A 223 -12.09 10.07 20.43
N GLY A 224 -12.28 10.49 19.19
CA GLY A 224 -11.33 11.34 18.49
C GLY A 224 -10.07 10.63 17.98
N VAL A 225 -10.11 9.31 17.81
CA VAL A 225 -9.02 8.54 17.18
C VAL A 225 -8.76 9.04 15.75
N VAL A 226 -7.51 8.89 15.30
CA VAL A 226 -7.12 9.12 13.89
C VAL A 226 -6.79 7.78 13.24
N ILE A 227 -7.30 7.56 12.03
CA ILE A 227 -7.10 6.31 11.29
C ILE A 227 -6.29 6.59 10.03
N ILE A 228 -5.19 5.85 9.84
CA ILE A 228 -4.34 5.95 8.64
C ILE A 228 -4.33 4.59 7.93
N ASN A 229 -4.70 4.57 6.65
CA ASN A 229 -4.65 3.35 5.84
C ASN A 229 -3.75 3.54 4.61
N VAL A 230 -2.60 2.86 4.64
CA VAL A 230 -1.63 2.78 3.53
C VAL A 230 -1.43 1.33 3.06
N SER A 231 -2.38 0.46 3.38
CA SER A 231 -2.28 -0.99 3.15
C SER A 231 -3.21 -1.46 2.03
N ARG A 232 -4.48 -1.72 2.35
CA ARG A 232 -5.52 -2.12 1.39
C ARG A 232 -6.84 -1.45 1.74
N GLY A 233 -7.60 -1.04 0.72
CA GLY A 233 -8.94 -0.47 0.91
C GLY A 233 -9.87 -1.42 1.67
N SER A 234 -9.81 -2.73 1.37
CA SER A 234 -10.59 -3.76 2.04
C SER A 234 -10.35 -3.89 3.55
N ASN A 235 -9.31 -3.27 4.11
CA ASN A 235 -9.06 -3.27 5.54
C ASN A 235 -9.97 -2.30 6.33
N VAL A 236 -10.71 -1.43 5.63
CA VAL A 236 -11.61 -0.45 6.22
C VAL A 236 -13.01 -0.61 5.64
N ASP A 237 -14.01 -0.69 6.48
CA ASP A 237 -15.40 -0.46 6.10
C ASP A 237 -15.59 1.04 5.89
N GLU A 238 -15.62 1.47 4.62
CA GLU A 238 -15.66 2.89 4.25
C GLU A 238 -16.97 3.57 4.70
N ALA A 239 -18.08 2.83 4.76
CA ALA A 239 -19.36 3.35 5.25
C ALA A 239 -19.31 3.59 6.76
N ALA A 240 -18.82 2.61 7.54
CA ALA A 240 -18.65 2.75 8.98
C ALA A 240 -17.65 3.87 9.34
N LEU A 241 -16.58 4.03 8.54
CA LEU A 241 -15.63 5.13 8.74
C LEU A 241 -16.27 6.49 8.49
N LEU A 242 -17.09 6.64 7.44
CA LEU A 242 -17.79 7.89 7.13
C LEU A 242 -18.75 8.28 8.28
N GLU A 243 -19.58 7.36 8.76
CA GLU A 243 -20.46 7.58 9.90
C GLU A 243 -19.68 7.98 11.18
N ALA A 244 -18.51 7.36 11.39
CA ALA A 244 -17.66 7.66 12.54
C ALA A 244 -16.98 9.03 12.44
N LEU A 245 -16.67 9.51 11.25
CA LEU A 245 -16.19 10.87 10.99
C LEU A 245 -17.28 11.90 11.23
N ASP A 246 -18.50 11.65 10.70
CA ASP A 246 -19.66 12.53 10.86
C ASP A 246 -20.06 12.68 12.33
N SER A 247 -20.00 11.60 13.11
CA SER A 247 -20.31 11.62 14.55
C SER A 247 -19.18 12.19 15.42
N GLY A 248 -17.97 12.36 14.87
CA GLY A 248 -16.79 12.79 15.60
C GLY A 248 -16.12 11.68 16.44
N LYS A 249 -16.58 10.44 16.36
CA LYS A 249 -15.91 9.27 16.97
C LYS A 249 -14.51 9.08 16.40
N VAL A 250 -14.36 9.25 15.07
CA VAL A 250 -13.09 9.38 14.37
C VAL A 250 -12.86 10.86 14.08
N LYS A 251 -11.74 11.39 14.55
CA LYS A 251 -11.39 12.80 14.38
C LYS A 251 -10.92 13.13 12.96
N ALA A 252 -10.15 12.25 12.37
CA ALA A 252 -9.61 12.40 11.02
C ALA A 252 -9.19 11.04 10.45
N ALA A 253 -9.13 10.96 9.12
CA ALA A 253 -8.58 9.78 8.43
C ALA A 253 -7.58 10.17 7.35
N GLY A 254 -6.50 9.39 7.23
CA GLY A 254 -5.51 9.46 6.17
C GLY A 254 -5.57 8.21 5.29
N LEU A 255 -5.93 8.34 4.02
CA LEU A 255 -6.22 7.21 3.15
C LEU A 255 -5.40 7.29 1.86
N ASP A 256 -4.56 6.29 1.60
CA ASP A 256 -3.87 6.13 0.30
C ASP A 256 -4.53 5.06 -0.58
N VAL A 257 -5.36 4.21 0.03
CA VAL A 257 -5.97 3.05 -0.64
C VAL A 257 -7.48 3.03 -0.44
N TRP A 258 -8.20 2.50 -1.43
CA TRP A 258 -9.66 2.54 -1.54
C TRP A 258 -10.22 1.15 -1.84
N LEU A 259 -11.44 0.88 -1.42
CA LEU A 259 -12.13 -0.37 -1.72
C LEU A 259 -12.29 -0.55 -3.25
N SER A 260 -12.61 0.54 -3.95
CA SER A 260 -12.60 0.63 -5.41
C SER A 260 -11.65 1.75 -5.85
N GLU A 261 -10.53 1.40 -6.48
CA GLU A 261 -9.54 2.41 -6.92
C GLU A 261 -9.97 3.15 -8.21
N LYS A 262 -10.87 2.56 -9.01
CA LYS A 262 -11.39 3.18 -10.22
C LYS A 262 -12.54 4.16 -9.94
N ASP A 263 -13.29 3.88 -8.89
CA ASP A 263 -14.43 4.70 -8.45
C ASP A 263 -14.44 4.68 -6.91
N PRO A 264 -13.59 5.50 -6.28
CA PRO A 264 -13.49 5.55 -4.81
C PRO A 264 -14.76 6.15 -4.20
N ASN A 265 -14.96 5.92 -2.92
CA ASN A 265 -16.02 6.56 -2.16
C ASN A 265 -15.77 8.08 -2.09
N TRP A 266 -16.36 8.81 -3.03
CA TRP A 266 -16.19 10.25 -3.16
C TRP A 266 -16.72 11.03 -1.96
N ALA A 267 -17.78 10.55 -1.28
CA ALA A 267 -18.27 11.18 -0.05
C ALA A 267 -17.20 11.14 1.05
N LEU A 268 -16.53 10.01 1.19
CA LEU A 268 -15.41 9.85 2.13
C LEU A 268 -14.18 10.67 1.69
N ALA A 269 -13.82 10.64 0.41
CA ALA A 269 -12.66 11.37 -0.12
C ALA A 269 -12.82 12.91 -0.01
N GLN A 270 -14.04 13.41 -0.09
CA GLN A 270 -14.38 14.83 0.01
C GLN A 270 -14.66 15.29 1.44
N HIS A 271 -14.72 14.36 2.41
CA HIS A 271 -14.98 14.73 3.80
C HIS A 271 -13.85 15.64 4.34
N PRO A 272 -14.16 16.78 5.01
CA PRO A 272 -13.17 17.80 5.40
C PRO A 272 -12.10 17.28 6.37
N SER A 273 -12.40 16.22 7.13
CA SER A 273 -11.45 15.56 8.05
C SER A 273 -10.67 14.42 7.39
N VAL A 274 -10.78 14.22 6.08
CA VAL A 274 -10.03 13.19 5.34
C VAL A 274 -8.89 13.84 4.56
N SER A 275 -7.70 13.28 4.70
CA SER A 275 -6.54 13.56 3.86
C SER A 275 -6.26 12.32 3.03
N CYS A 276 -6.30 12.43 1.70
CA CYS A 276 -6.23 11.23 0.86
C CYS A 276 -5.34 11.39 -0.37
N THR A 277 -4.91 10.24 -0.90
CA THR A 277 -4.07 10.13 -2.09
C THR A 277 -4.54 8.94 -2.94
N PRO A 278 -4.28 8.93 -4.27
CA PRO A 278 -4.77 7.91 -5.19
C PRO A 278 -3.78 6.74 -5.31
N HIS A 279 -3.51 6.03 -4.22
CA HIS A 279 -2.62 4.86 -4.12
C HIS A 279 -1.20 5.14 -4.66
N VAL A 280 -0.56 6.15 -4.09
CA VAL A 280 0.78 6.60 -4.48
C VAL A 280 1.89 6.23 -3.49
N GLY A 281 1.64 5.36 -2.52
CA GLY A 281 2.59 4.99 -1.47
C GLY A 281 3.97 4.57 -1.97
N ALA A 282 4.05 3.89 -3.13
CA ALA A 282 5.31 3.54 -3.79
C ALA A 282 5.80 4.59 -4.81
N GLY A 283 5.12 5.73 -4.93
CA GLY A 283 5.29 6.71 -6.00
C GLY A 283 6.44 7.69 -5.78
N THR A 284 7.62 7.25 -5.35
CA THR A 284 8.83 8.09 -5.25
C THR A 284 9.88 7.67 -6.27
N VAL A 285 10.69 8.63 -6.72
CA VAL A 285 11.79 8.37 -7.66
C VAL A 285 12.73 7.29 -7.14
N GLU A 286 13.08 7.36 -5.87
CA GLU A 286 13.98 6.41 -5.21
C GLU A 286 13.37 5.01 -5.10
N ALA A 287 12.09 4.91 -4.77
CA ALA A 287 11.40 3.62 -4.71
C ALA A 287 11.29 2.98 -6.10
N GLN A 288 10.98 3.76 -7.14
CA GLN A 288 10.89 3.25 -8.51
C GLN A 288 12.25 2.74 -9.02
N LYS A 289 13.36 3.44 -8.71
CA LYS A 289 14.72 2.97 -9.01
C LYS A 289 15.04 1.65 -8.28
N ARG A 290 14.75 1.55 -6.98
CA ARG A 290 14.97 0.31 -6.22
C ARG A 290 14.10 -0.85 -6.72
N ILE A 291 12.84 -0.57 -7.11
CA ILE A 291 11.96 -1.56 -7.76
C ILE A 291 12.61 -2.03 -9.05
N GLY A 292 13.13 -1.12 -9.87
CA GLY A 292 13.81 -1.46 -11.12
C GLY A 292 15.00 -2.39 -10.92
N VAL A 293 15.84 -2.12 -9.93
CA VAL A 293 16.98 -2.99 -9.58
C VAL A 293 16.50 -4.38 -9.15
N GLU A 294 15.54 -4.45 -8.21
CA GLU A 294 15.00 -5.73 -7.71
C GLU A 294 14.31 -6.54 -8.83
N LEU A 295 13.71 -5.87 -9.83
CA LEU A 295 13.13 -6.53 -11.02
C LEU A 295 14.21 -7.16 -11.90
N VAL A 296 15.32 -6.45 -12.15
CA VAL A 296 16.47 -6.98 -12.91
C VAL A 296 17.03 -8.21 -12.23
N ASP A 297 17.29 -8.14 -10.92
CA ASP A 297 17.80 -9.26 -10.14
C ASP A 297 16.89 -10.50 -10.25
N ILE A 298 15.56 -10.32 -10.13
CA ILE A 298 14.59 -11.42 -10.26
C ILE A 298 14.63 -12.06 -11.65
N VAL A 299 14.74 -11.26 -12.70
CA VAL A 299 14.83 -11.76 -14.08
C VAL A 299 16.12 -12.54 -14.29
N GLU A 300 17.26 -11.99 -13.86
CA GLU A 300 18.56 -12.64 -13.95
C GLU A 300 18.57 -13.95 -13.17
N GLU A 301 18.12 -13.98 -11.91
CA GLU A 301 18.02 -15.20 -11.08
C GLU A 301 17.16 -16.29 -11.75
N THR A 302 16.17 -15.93 -12.53
CA THR A 302 15.24 -16.91 -13.13
C THR A 302 15.74 -17.47 -14.45
N PHE A 303 16.49 -16.68 -15.24
CA PHE A 303 16.85 -17.04 -16.61
C PHE A 303 18.34 -17.22 -16.88
N SER A 304 19.23 -17.05 -15.87
CA SER A 304 20.67 -17.31 -15.93
C SER A 304 21.05 -18.78 -16.01
#